data_d0c7cb6a81ea405715bcaded006c4c31
#
_entry.id   d0c7cb6a81ea405715bcaded006c4c31
#
_cell.length_a   1.000
_cell.length_b   1.000
_cell.length_c   1.000
_cell.angle_alpha   90.00
_cell.angle_beta   90.00
_cell.angle_gamma   90.00
#
_symmetry.space_group_name_H-M   'P 1'
#
loop_
_entity.id
_entity.type
_entity.pdbx_description
1 polymer ?
#
loop_
_entity_poly.entity_id
_entity_poly.type
_entity_poly.pdbx_seq_one_letter_code
_entity_poly.pdbx_strand_id
1 'polypeptide(L)'
;MNENELQNLVEKISLKYFDRPFKHLVKINRRMTTTGGRYHLDDHHLEINAHFLVPQYHDYLVGIIKHELTHYHLHLLGLGYRHRDRNFKILLKKVGGSRYAPDIGLRKKK
;
A
#
# COMPACT_ATOMS: atom_id res chain seq x y z
N MET A 1 -14.45 -7.21 0.18
CA MET A 1 -14.29 -5.79 0.53
C MET A 1 -14.53 -4.95 -0.73
N ASN A 2 -15.36 -3.93 -0.63
CA ASN A 2 -15.59 -3.00 -1.73
C ASN A 2 -14.66 -1.78 -1.62
N GLU A 3 -14.72 -0.88 -2.60
CA GLU A 3 -13.84 0.29 -2.62
C GLU A 3 -14.07 1.25 -1.45
N ASN A 4 -15.31 1.43 -1.00
CA ASN A 4 -15.60 2.28 0.15
C ASN A 4 -14.97 1.71 1.43
N GLU A 5 -15.08 0.43 1.64
CA GLU A 5 -14.47 -0.24 2.79
C GLU A 5 -12.95 -0.16 2.73
N LEU A 6 -12.37 -0.33 1.54
CA LEU A 6 -10.93 -0.19 1.35
C LEU A 6 -10.47 1.24 1.61
N GLN A 7 -11.20 2.24 1.10
CA GLN A 7 -10.91 3.65 1.34
C GLN A 7 -10.88 3.95 2.85
N ASN A 8 -11.89 3.50 3.58
CA ASN A 8 -11.97 3.70 5.03
C ASN A 8 -10.80 3.02 5.75
N LEU A 9 -10.43 1.82 5.32
CA LEU A 9 -9.31 1.09 5.92
C LEU A 9 -7.98 1.83 5.68
N VAL A 10 -7.74 2.30 4.46
CA VAL A 10 -6.52 3.04 4.14
C VAL A 10 -6.44 4.33 4.96
N GLU A 11 -7.54 5.08 5.06
CA GLU A 11 -7.60 6.30 5.86
C GLU A 11 -7.31 6.02 7.34
N LYS A 12 -7.87 4.95 7.88
CA LYS A 12 -7.65 4.55 9.27
C LYS A 12 -6.19 4.16 9.52
N ILE A 13 -5.59 3.36 8.63
CA ILE A 13 -4.19 2.95 8.74
C ILE A 13 -3.27 4.18 8.65
N SER A 14 -3.58 5.11 7.76
CA SER A 14 -2.80 6.32 7.59
C SER A 14 -2.74 7.13 8.90
N LEU A 15 -3.89 7.38 9.51
CA LEU A 15 -3.94 8.11 10.78
C LEU A 15 -3.26 7.35 11.91
N LYS A 16 -3.50 6.06 12.01
CA LYS A 16 -3.00 5.25 13.13
C LYS A 16 -1.48 5.09 13.10
N TYR A 17 -0.90 4.84 11.94
CA TYR A 17 0.52 4.48 11.84
C TYR A 17 1.41 5.60 11.33
N PHE A 18 0.86 6.55 10.58
CA PHE A 18 1.64 7.66 10.01
C PHE A 18 1.33 9.00 10.67
N ASP A 19 0.28 9.06 11.49
CA ASP A 19 -0.19 10.29 12.14
C ASP A 19 -0.49 11.40 11.11
N ARG A 20 -0.96 10.99 9.93
CA ARG A 20 -1.28 11.88 8.81
C ARG A 20 -2.49 11.34 8.06
N PRO A 21 -3.38 12.20 7.57
CA PRO A 21 -4.54 11.74 6.82
C PRO A 21 -4.16 11.28 5.41
N PHE A 22 -4.88 10.30 4.88
CA PHE A 22 -4.86 9.96 3.47
C PHE A 22 -5.97 10.76 2.79
N LYS A 23 -5.61 11.73 1.93
CA LYS A 23 -6.56 12.69 1.34
C LYS A 23 -6.88 12.40 -0.12
N HIS A 24 -6.42 11.30 -0.65
CA HIS A 24 -6.62 10.92 -2.05
C HIS A 24 -7.44 9.64 -2.16
N LEU A 25 -7.45 8.99 -3.32
CA LEU A 25 -8.29 7.82 -3.55
C LEU A 25 -7.46 6.55 -3.56
N VAL A 26 -8.07 5.46 -3.09
CA VAL A 26 -7.56 4.11 -3.31
C VAL A 26 -8.53 3.38 -4.22
N LYS A 27 -8.01 2.66 -5.20
CA LYS A 27 -8.78 1.89 -6.17
C LYS A 27 -8.41 0.41 -6.10
N ILE A 28 -9.38 -0.45 -6.39
CA ILE A 28 -9.16 -1.89 -6.50
C ILE A 28 -8.70 -2.19 -7.91
N ASN A 29 -7.59 -2.92 -8.03
CA ASN A 29 -7.07 -3.39 -9.33
C ASN A 29 -7.23 -4.91 -9.41
N ARG A 30 -8.05 -5.38 -10.36
CA ARG A 30 -8.35 -6.81 -10.54
C ARG A 30 -7.39 -7.51 -11.50
N ARG A 31 -6.47 -6.76 -12.12
CA ARG A 31 -5.52 -7.29 -13.11
C ARG A 31 -4.13 -7.54 -12.57
N MET A 32 -3.83 -7.04 -11.37
CA MET A 32 -2.53 -7.28 -10.75
C MET A 32 -2.34 -8.77 -10.44
N THR A 33 -1.15 -9.28 -10.71
CA THR A 33 -0.81 -10.68 -10.43
C THR A 33 0.45 -10.83 -9.57
N THR A 34 1.42 -9.92 -9.72
CA THR A 34 2.73 -10.04 -9.07
C THR A 34 2.96 -8.98 -8.00
N THR A 35 2.21 -7.89 -8.02
CA THR A 35 2.36 -6.80 -7.05
C THR A 35 1.13 -6.74 -6.15
N GLY A 36 1.32 -6.29 -4.91
CA GLY A 36 0.21 -6.12 -3.96
C GLY A 36 -0.49 -4.80 -4.13
N GLY A 37 0.23 -3.77 -4.55
CA GLY A 37 -0.31 -2.44 -4.71
C GLY A 37 0.59 -1.55 -5.54
N ARG A 38 0.12 -0.33 -5.76
CA ARG A 38 0.86 0.67 -6.52
C ARG A 38 0.48 2.08 -6.05
N TYR A 39 1.47 2.96 -5.98
CA TYR A 39 1.27 4.39 -5.75
C TYR A 39 1.54 5.14 -7.05
N HIS A 40 0.63 6.06 -7.42
CA HIS A 40 0.73 6.87 -8.63
C HIS A 40 1.21 8.28 -8.29
N LEU A 41 2.32 8.70 -8.90
CA LEU A 41 2.96 9.98 -8.59
C LEU A 41 2.18 11.18 -9.12
N ASP A 42 1.40 11.02 -10.18
CA ASP A 42 0.72 12.12 -10.86
C ASP A 42 -0.49 12.65 -10.09
N ASP A 43 -1.35 11.76 -9.59
CA ASP A 43 -2.58 12.15 -8.89
C ASP A 43 -2.64 11.63 -7.45
N HIS A 44 -1.57 10.99 -6.99
CA HIS A 44 -1.42 10.48 -5.62
C HIS A 44 -2.41 9.37 -5.23
N HIS A 45 -3.04 8.71 -6.20
CA HIS A 45 -3.94 7.61 -5.84
C HIS A 45 -3.15 6.31 -5.59
N LEU A 46 -3.75 5.45 -4.81
CA LEU A 46 -3.25 4.10 -4.58
C LEU A 46 -4.10 3.09 -5.35
N GLU A 47 -3.47 2.00 -5.77
CA GLU A 47 -4.18 0.82 -6.26
C GLU A 47 -3.80 -0.37 -5.37
N ILE A 48 -4.79 -1.21 -5.07
CA ILE A 48 -4.57 -2.42 -4.28
C ILE A 48 -5.05 -3.63 -5.10
N ASN A 49 -4.24 -4.66 -5.09
CA ASN A 49 -4.54 -5.92 -5.77
C ASN A 49 -5.76 -6.58 -5.14
N ALA A 50 -6.81 -6.80 -5.95
CA ALA A 50 -8.07 -7.35 -5.50
C ALA A 50 -7.92 -8.71 -4.79
N HIS A 51 -6.91 -9.49 -5.16
CA HIS A 51 -6.68 -10.83 -4.60
C HIS A 51 -6.35 -10.81 -3.10
N PHE A 52 -5.90 -9.67 -2.56
CA PHE A 52 -5.61 -9.53 -1.13
C PHE A 52 -6.81 -9.04 -0.31
N LEU A 53 -7.97 -8.80 -0.94
CA LEU A 53 -9.14 -8.23 -0.26
C LEU A 53 -10.04 -9.27 0.40
N VAL A 54 -9.57 -10.50 0.53
CA VAL A 54 -10.30 -11.58 1.23
C VAL A 54 -9.85 -11.65 2.69
N PRO A 55 -10.73 -12.07 3.62
CA PRO A 55 -10.41 -12.05 5.05
C PRO A 55 -9.14 -12.82 5.44
N GLN A 56 -8.85 -13.92 4.76
CA GLN A 56 -7.66 -14.74 5.06
C GLN A 56 -6.34 -14.02 4.80
N TYR A 57 -6.34 -12.96 3.97
CA TYR A 57 -5.14 -12.18 3.64
C TYR A 57 -5.13 -10.81 4.31
N HIS A 58 -5.94 -10.59 5.34
CA HIS A 58 -6.06 -9.27 5.97
C HIS A 58 -4.71 -8.73 6.45
N ASP A 59 -3.89 -9.57 7.09
CA ASP A 59 -2.58 -9.13 7.59
C ASP A 59 -1.65 -8.74 6.43
N TYR A 60 -1.68 -9.48 5.33
CA TYR A 60 -0.94 -9.12 4.12
C TYR A 60 -1.43 -7.80 3.55
N LEU A 61 -2.75 -7.62 3.51
CA LEU A 61 -3.36 -6.37 3.01
C LEU A 61 -2.90 -5.16 3.81
N VAL A 62 -2.90 -5.25 5.14
CA VAL A 62 -2.43 -4.17 6.01
C VAL A 62 -0.97 -3.82 5.71
N GLY A 63 -0.11 -4.82 5.57
CA GLY A 63 1.29 -4.62 5.21
C GLY A 63 1.49 -3.95 3.86
N ILE A 64 0.69 -4.33 2.87
CA ILE A 64 0.71 -3.74 1.51
C ILE A 64 0.25 -2.29 1.57
N ILE A 65 -0.84 -2.00 2.27
CA ILE A 65 -1.34 -0.63 2.44
C ILE A 65 -0.28 0.25 3.09
N LYS A 66 0.39 -0.22 4.13
CA LYS A 66 1.48 0.51 4.78
C LYS A 66 2.64 0.79 3.82
N HIS A 67 2.97 -0.16 2.94
CA HIS A 67 4.00 0.01 1.94
C HIS A 67 3.65 1.16 0.98
N GLU A 68 2.44 1.15 0.43
CA GLU A 68 2.01 2.19 -0.51
C GLU A 68 1.85 3.55 0.18
N LEU A 69 1.36 3.58 1.42
CA LEU A 69 1.27 4.82 2.20
C LEU A 69 2.64 5.39 2.55
N THR A 70 3.66 4.54 2.65
CA THR A 70 5.04 5.02 2.85
C THR A 70 5.51 5.82 1.65
N HIS A 71 5.30 5.32 0.44
CA HIS A 71 5.55 6.09 -0.79
C HIS A 71 4.76 7.39 -0.82
N TYR A 72 3.47 7.29 -0.53
CA TYR A 72 2.52 8.41 -0.58
C TYR A 72 2.95 9.55 0.33
N HIS A 73 3.16 9.27 1.61
CA HIS A 73 3.48 10.32 2.58
C HIS A 73 4.85 10.94 2.33
N LEU A 74 5.85 10.12 2.01
CA LEU A 74 7.19 10.63 1.74
C LEU A 74 7.22 11.50 0.48
N HIS A 75 6.49 11.10 -0.56
CA HIS A 75 6.40 11.89 -1.79
C HIS A 75 5.76 13.26 -1.52
N LEU A 76 4.64 13.29 -0.79
CA LEU A 76 3.97 14.55 -0.43
C LEU A 76 4.83 15.45 0.45
N LEU A 77 5.69 14.86 1.27
CA LEU A 77 6.60 15.63 2.14
C LEU A 77 7.87 16.10 1.42
N GLY A 78 8.06 15.71 0.17
CA GLY A 78 9.26 16.04 -0.58
C GLY A 78 10.51 15.31 -0.09
N LEU A 79 10.33 14.15 0.55
CA LEU A 79 11.42 13.32 1.05
C LEU A 79 11.66 12.12 0.14
N GLY A 80 12.73 11.34 0.39
CA GLY A 80 13.06 10.17 -0.41
C GLY A 80 11.97 9.10 -0.32
N TYR A 81 11.22 8.91 -1.40
CA TYR A 81 10.04 8.04 -1.43
C TYR A 81 10.23 6.75 -2.23
N ARG A 82 11.40 6.56 -2.84
CA ARG A 82 11.70 5.35 -3.62
C ARG A 82 12.22 4.23 -2.74
N HIS A 83 12.07 2.99 -3.17
CA HIS A 83 12.49 1.82 -2.40
C HIS A 83 13.95 1.88 -1.95
N ARG A 84 14.83 2.48 -2.75
CA ARG A 84 16.26 2.61 -2.45
C ARG A 84 16.56 3.73 -1.45
N ASP A 85 15.62 4.64 -1.22
CA ASP A 85 15.87 5.82 -0.40
C ASP A 85 15.85 5.48 1.08
N ARG A 86 16.76 6.11 1.82
CA ARG A 86 16.87 5.88 3.27
C ARG A 86 15.59 6.24 4.01
N ASN A 87 14.96 7.37 3.64
CA ASN A 87 13.70 7.78 4.25
C ASN A 87 12.64 6.69 4.12
N PHE A 88 12.55 6.07 2.93
CA PHE A 88 11.60 5.00 2.69
C PHE A 88 11.85 3.79 3.59
N LYS A 89 13.11 3.33 3.62
CA LYS A 89 13.48 2.13 4.41
C LYS A 89 13.21 2.33 5.90
N ILE A 90 13.54 3.52 6.43
CA ILE A 90 13.33 3.84 7.85
C ILE A 90 11.84 3.87 8.17
N LEU A 91 11.04 4.59 7.38
CA LEU A 91 9.61 4.74 7.64
C LEU A 91 8.87 3.41 7.47
N LEU A 92 9.18 2.64 6.43
CA LEU A 92 8.56 1.34 6.20
C LEU A 92 8.76 0.41 7.40
N LYS A 93 9.98 0.36 7.91
CA LYS A 93 10.30 -0.44 9.09
C LYS A 93 9.54 0.06 10.33
N LYS A 94 9.49 1.37 10.51
CA LYS A 94 8.81 2.00 11.66
C LYS A 94 7.33 1.64 11.71
N VAL A 95 6.64 1.66 10.58
CA VAL A 95 5.20 1.38 10.53
C VAL A 95 4.89 -0.11 10.38
N GLY A 96 5.90 -0.94 10.15
CA GLY A 96 5.72 -2.38 9.97
C GLY A 96 5.11 -2.75 8.63
N GLY A 97 5.42 -2.00 7.57
CA GLY A 97 4.95 -2.29 6.23
C GLY A 97 5.69 -3.46 5.58
N SER A 98 5.07 -4.08 4.59
CA SER A 98 5.65 -5.20 3.86
C SER A 98 6.66 -4.70 2.83
N ARG A 99 7.83 -5.34 2.74
CA ARG A 99 8.81 -5.03 1.70
C ARG A 99 8.37 -5.52 0.33
N TYR A 100 7.72 -6.67 0.30
CA TYR A 100 7.24 -7.32 -0.92
C TYR A 100 5.85 -7.88 -0.68
N ALA A 101 5.02 -7.94 -1.74
CA ALA A 101 3.76 -8.65 -1.69
C ALA A 101 4.04 -10.15 -1.57
N PRO A 102 3.35 -10.86 -0.65
CA PRO A 102 3.50 -12.31 -0.56
C PRO A 102 3.02 -13.00 -1.85
N ASP A 103 3.68 -14.11 -2.17
CA ASP A 103 3.24 -14.94 -3.29
C ASP A 103 2.06 -15.80 -2.84
N ILE A 104 0.89 -15.58 -3.44
CA ILE A 104 -0.34 -16.32 -3.14
C ILE A 104 -0.75 -17.23 -4.30
N GLY A 105 0.21 -17.58 -5.19
CA GLY A 105 -0.03 -18.51 -6.27
C GLY A 105 -0.50 -17.89 -7.58
N LEU A 106 -0.44 -16.57 -7.70
CA LEU A 106 -0.87 -15.85 -8.91
C LEU A 106 0.26 -15.69 -9.93
N ARG A 107 1.51 -15.86 -9.50
CA ARG A 107 2.66 -15.66 -10.37
C ARG A 107 2.83 -16.88 -11.27
N LYS A 108 3.09 -16.62 -12.56
CA LYS A 108 3.36 -17.70 -13.51
C LYS A 108 4.69 -18.37 -13.15
N LYS A 109 4.67 -19.68 -13.06
CA LYS A 109 5.91 -20.47 -12.95
C LYS A 109 6.57 -20.54 -14.32
N LYS A 110 7.86 -20.33 -14.31
CA LYS A 110 8.67 -20.55 -15.51
C LYS A 110 9.07 -22.00 -15.60
#